data_2eb0b7ada48217c65e2d11603277fcdb
#
_entry.id   2eb0b7ada48217c65e2d11603277fcdb
#
_cell.length_a   1.000
_cell.length_b   1.000
_cell.length_c   1.000
_cell.angle_alpha   90.00
_cell.angle_beta   90.00
_cell.angle_gamma   90.00
#
_symmetry.space_group_name_H-M   'P 1'
#
loop_
_entity.id
_entity.type
_entity.pdbx_description
1 polymer ?
#
loop_
_entity_poly.entity_id
_entity_poly.type
_entity_poly.pdbx_seq_one_letter_code
_entity_poly.pdbx_strand_id
1 'polypeptide(L)'
;AWLFGCFIEGASGWGTTAAIVAPLLVAIGFPAMAALMLGMLVQSTPVSFGAVGTPIIIGITGGLDSEAVNLQLLANGSDWDSYLQLITSQVVIIHAIVGTIIPLIMVLMLTRFFGQEKSWKAGFAILPFALFAGVAFTIPYAATGILLGPEFPSMLGGLVGLAIVTTAARLNFLTPKTTWDFAPAKEWPSEWIGSIEMKLD
;
A
#
# COMPACT_ATOMS: atom_id res chain seq x y z
N ALA A 1 -0.36 0.46 -9.59
CA ALA A 1 -1.18 -0.30 -8.63
C ALA A 1 -0.97 0.20 -7.19
N TRP A 2 0.27 0.19 -6.67
CA TRP A 2 0.54 0.43 -5.25
C TRP A 2 0.07 1.81 -4.77
N LEU A 3 0.56 2.91 -5.34
CA LEU A 3 0.20 4.28 -4.92
C LEU A 3 -1.30 4.57 -5.05
N PHE A 4 -1.91 4.15 -6.15
CA PHE A 4 -3.34 4.26 -6.35
C PHE A 4 -4.11 3.43 -5.31
N GLY A 5 -3.65 2.23 -5.04
CA GLY A 5 -4.25 1.38 -4.01
C GLY A 5 -4.10 1.97 -2.60
N CYS A 6 -2.94 2.56 -2.27
CA CYS A 6 -2.76 3.26 -0.99
C CYS A 6 -3.74 4.43 -0.82
N PHE A 7 -4.00 5.19 -1.90
CA PHE A 7 -5.01 6.25 -1.90
C PHE A 7 -6.42 5.69 -1.67
N ILE A 8 -6.80 4.64 -2.40
CA ILE A 8 -8.12 3.99 -2.24
C ILE A 8 -8.29 3.43 -0.82
N GLU A 9 -7.27 2.77 -0.26
CA GLU A 9 -7.33 2.26 1.10
C GLU A 9 -7.47 3.40 2.12
N GLY A 10 -6.73 4.49 1.92
CA GLY A 10 -6.85 5.70 2.76
C GLY A 10 -8.26 6.29 2.75
N ALA A 11 -8.91 6.33 1.60
CA ALA A 11 -10.24 6.91 1.44
C ALA A 11 -11.36 5.98 1.94
N SER A 12 -11.27 4.67 1.66
CA SER A 12 -12.38 3.72 1.88
C SER A 12 -12.09 2.68 2.96
N GLY A 13 -10.84 2.25 3.09
CA GLY A 13 -10.44 1.18 3.99
C GLY A 13 -11.09 -0.19 3.69
N TRP A 14 -11.10 -1.06 4.68
CA TRP A 14 -11.85 -2.33 4.72
C TRP A 14 -11.58 -3.29 3.55
N GLY A 15 -10.39 -3.26 2.97
CA GLY A 15 -10.04 -4.15 1.86
C GLY A 15 -10.56 -3.69 0.49
N THR A 16 -11.14 -2.50 0.37
CA THR A 16 -11.63 -1.92 -0.89
C THR A 16 -10.55 -1.88 -1.96
N THR A 17 -9.31 -1.70 -1.55
CA THR A 17 -8.15 -1.72 -2.44
C THR A 17 -8.06 -3.01 -3.25
N ALA A 18 -8.15 -4.17 -2.62
CA ALA A 18 -8.10 -5.46 -3.33
C ALA A 18 -9.28 -5.61 -4.30
N ALA A 19 -10.48 -5.19 -3.88
CA ALA A 19 -11.68 -5.25 -4.69
C ALA A 19 -11.64 -4.35 -5.94
N ILE A 20 -10.90 -3.24 -5.90
CA ILE A 20 -10.79 -2.30 -7.03
C ILE A 20 -9.52 -2.55 -7.85
N VAL A 21 -8.36 -2.68 -7.21
CA VAL A 21 -7.06 -2.77 -7.90
C VAL A 21 -6.91 -4.09 -8.65
N ALA A 22 -7.37 -5.21 -8.08
CA ALA A 22 -7.22 -6.50 -8.75
C ALA A 22 -8.00 -6.57 -10.08
N PRO A 23 -9.29 -6.22 -10.19
CA PRO A 23 -9.99 -6.15 -11.47
C PRO A 23 -9.36 -5.20 -12.48
N LEU A 24 -8.86 -4.04 -12.04
CA LEU A 24 -8.17 -3.10 -12.92
C LEU A 24 -6.88 -3.69 -13.50
N LEU A 25 -6.10 -4.40 -12.69
CA LEU A 25 -4.89 -5.09 -13.16
C LEU A 25 -5.24 -6.20 -14.17
N VAL A 26 -6.29 -6.98 -13.91
CA VAL A 26 -6.78 -7.99 -14.87
C VAL A 26 -7.20 -7.33 -16.19
N ALA A 27 -7.89 -6.21 -16.14
CA ALA A 27 -8.33 -5.48 -17.33
C ALA A 27 -7.16 -4.97 -18.21
N ILE A 28 -5.99 -4.73 -17.62
CA ILE A 28 -4.77 -4.36 -18.35
C ILE A 28 -3.84 -5.54 -18.66
N GLY A 29 -4.32 -6.79 -18.46
CA GLY A 29 -3.63 -7.99 -18.92
C GLY A 29 -2.81 -8.74 -17.87
N PHE A 30 -2.99 -8.47 -16.58
CA PHE A 30 -2.37 -9.28 -15.53
C PHE A 30 -3.13 -10.60 -15.32
N PRO A 31 -2.42 -11.71 -15.01
CA PRO A 31 -3.09 -12.91 -14.51
C PRO A 31 -3.91 -12.60 -13.24
N ALA A 32 -5.11 -13.17 -13.11
CA ALA A 32 -6.00 -12.87 -11.98
C ALA A 32 -5.36 -13.12 -10.60
N MET A 33 -4.60 -14.22 -10.46
CA MET A 33 -3.88 -14.54 -9.23
C MET A 33 -2.79 -13.51 -8.93
N ALA A 34 -2.03 -13.05 -9.94
CA ALA A 34 -1.03 -12.00 -9.79
C ALA A 34 -1.68 -10.67 -9.37
N ALA A 35 -2.79 -10.33 -10.00
CA ALA A 35 -3.56 -9.12 -9.70
C ALA A 35 -4.10 -9.13 -8.27
N LEU A 36 -4.65 -10.27 -7.82
CA LEU A 36 -5.13 -10.46 -6.44
C LEU A 36 -3.99 -10.36 -5.43
N MET A 37 -2.87 -11.05 -5.69
CA MET A 37 -1.67 -10.96 -4.84
C MET A 37 -1.22 -9.51 -4.66
N LEU A 38 -1.15 -8.73 -5.73
CA LEU A 38 -0.80 -7.32 -5.66
C LEU A 38 -1.83 -6.51 -4.87
N GLY A 39 -3.11 -6.71 -5.12
CA GLY A 39 -4.19 -6.03 -4.39
C GLY A 39 -4.13 -6.27 -2.88
N MET A 40 -3.75 -7.47 -2.46
CA MET A 40 -3.55 -7.82 -1.04
C MET A 40 -2.27 -7.18 -0.46
N LEU A 41 -1.16 -7.22 -1.20
CA LEU A 41 0.11 -6.64 -0.73
C LEU A 41 0.06 -5.12 -0.57
N VAL A 42 -0.71 -4.44 -1.41
CA VAL A 42 -0.87 -2.97 -1.31
C VAL A 42 -1.35 -2.54 0.06
N GLN A 43 -2.23 -3.31 0.69
CA GLN A 43 -2.85 -2.96 1.97
C GLN A 43 -1.85 -2.94 3.15
N SER A 44 -0.69 -3.57 3.02
CA SER A 44 0.29 -3.70 4.10
C SER A 44 0.79 -2.38 4.69
N THR A 45 0.79 -1.29 3.92
CA THR A 45 1.30 0.01 4.37
C THR A 45 0.18 1.00 4.75
N PRO A 46 -0.89 1.17 3.94
CA PRO A 46 -1.90 2.20 4.20
C PRO A 46 -2.94 1.81 5.26
N VAL A 47 -3.05 0.53 5.62
CA VAL A 47 -4.19 -0.03 6.38
C VAL A 47 -4.44 0.65 7.72
N SER A 48 -3.41 1.01 8.48
CA SER A 48 -3.56 1.66 9.79
C SER A 48 -4.24 3.03 9.70
N PHE A 49 -4.17 3.67 8.54
CA PHE A 49 -4.83 4.95 8.23
C PHE A 49 -5.85 4.80 7.11
N GLY A 50 -6.40 3.59 6.94
CA GLY A 50 -7.51 3.31 6.04
C GLY A 50 -8.82 3.93 6.54
N ALA A 51 -9.80 4.09 5.66
CA ALA A 51 -11.09 4.70 5.97
C ALA A 51 -10.93 6.00 6.79
N VAL A 52 -10.10 6.92 6.29
CA VAL A 52 -9.82 8.24 6.91
C VAL A 52 -9.36 8.08 8.37
N GLY A 53 -8.41 7.16 8.61
CA GLY A 53 -7.80 6.97 9.93
C GLY A 53 -8.63 6.19 10.96
N THR A 54 -9.74 5.60 10.54
CA THR A 54 -10.65 4.86 11.43
C THR A 54 -9.95 3.85 12.35
N PRO A 55 -8.95 3.04 11.91
CA PRO A 55 -8.27 2.09 12.80
C PRO A 55 -7.58 2.77 13.98
N ILE A 56 -7.00 3.94 13.77
CA ILE A 56 -6.38 4.72 14.84
C ILE A 56 -7.45 5.42 15.67
N ILE A 57 -8.32 6.22 15.03
CA ILE A 57 -9.28 7.09 15.72
C ILE A 57 -10.29 6.25 16.53
N ILE A 58 -10.90 5.26 15.91
CA ILE A 58 -11.96 4.46 16.55
C ILE A 58 -11.37 3.22 17.22
N GLY A 59 -10.43 2.53 16.57
CA GLY A 59 -9.88 1.29 17.09
C GLY A 59 -9.06 1.49 18.35
N ILE A 60 -8.16 2.47 18.38
CA ILE A 60 -7.34 2.77 19.55
C ILE A 60 -8.20 3.37 20.66
N THR A 61 -9.07 4.33 20.33
CA THR A 61 -10.00 4.93 21.31
C THR A 61 -10.89 3.87 21.95
N GLY A 62 -11.53 3.03 21.14
CA GLY A 62 -12.41 1.96 21.66
C GLY A 62 -11.69 0.89 22.49
N GLY A 63 -10.38 0.72 22.32
CA GLY A 63 -9.58 -0.25 23.07
C GLY A 63 -8.88 0.31 24.30
N LEU A 64 -8.50 1.59 24.30
CA LEU A 64 -7.64 2.19 25.33
C LEU A 64 -8.26 3.36 26.07
N ASP A 65 -9.27 4.05 25.53
CA ASP A 65 -9.91 5.17 26.22
C ASP A 65 -10.73 4.67 27.41
N SER A 66 -10.15 4.79 28.56
CA SER A 66 -10.75 4.39 29.84
C SER A 66 -10.41 5.41 30.93
N GLU A 67 -11.21 5.46 31.99
CA GLU A 67 -10.96 6.35 33.13
C GLU A 67 -9.55 6.13 33.71
N ALA A 68 -9.10 4.88 33.82
CA ALA A 68 -7.78 4.55 34.34
C ALA A 68 -6.65 5.09 33.49
N VAL A 69 -6.76 4.98 32.14
CA VAL A 69 -5.77 5.51 31.20
C VAL A 69 -5.77 7.05 31.25
N ASN A 70 -6.94 7.67 31.22
CA ASN A 70 -7.07 9.11 31.27
C ASN A 70 -6.48 9.72 32.56
N LEU A 71 -6.70 9.08 33.72
CA LEU A 71 -6.07 9.48 34.97
C LEU A 71 -4.54 9.39 34.92
N GLN A 72 -3.99 8.35 34.30
CA GLN A 72 -2.53 8.22 34.10
C GLN A 72 -1.97 9.28 33.16
N LEU A 73 -2.68 9.59 32.07
CA LEU A 73 -2.27 10.64 31.12
C LEU A 73 -2.23 11.99 31.84
N LEU A 74 -3.27 12.35 32.58
CA LEU A 74 -3.34 13.60 33.36
C LEU A 74 -2.25 13.67 34.42
N ALA A 75 -1.96 12.57 35.11
CA ALA A 75 -0.88 12.51 36.11
C ALA A 75 0.51 12.74 35.49
N ASN A 76 0.68 12.45 34.19
CA ASN A 76 1.89 12.70 33.44
C ASN A 76 1.88 14.03 32.63
N GLY A 77 0.88 14.87 32.85
CA GLY A 77 0.75 16.17 32.17
C GLY A 77 0.37 16.06 30.69
N SER A 78 -0.31 14.98 30.29
CA SER A 78 -0.77 14.71 28.93
C SER A 78 -2.29 14.57 28.89
N ASP A 79 -2.84 14.60 27.69
CA ASP A 79 -4.26 14.34 27.42
C ASP A 79 -4.43 13.25 26.35
N TRP A 80 -5.68 12.86 26.10
CA TRP A 80 -6.01 11.82 25.14
C TRP A 80 -5.58 12.18 23.72
N ASP A 81 -5.79 13.41 23.27
CA ASP A 81 -5.48 13.84 21.91
C ASP A 81 -3.96 13.82 21.66
N SER A 82 -3.17 14.30 22.60
CA SER A 82 -1.71 14.23 22.56
C SER A 82 -1.21 12.79 22.52
N TYR A 83 -1.84 11.90 23.26
CA TYR A 83 -1.51 10.47 23.29
C TYR A 83 -1.84 9.80 21.95
N LEU A 84 -3.01 10.07 21.39
CA LEU A 84 -3.43 9.54 20.09
C LEU A 84 -2.49 10.04 18.97
N GLN A 85 -2.09 11.31 19.03
CA GLN A 85 -1.12 11.89 18.10
C GLN A 85 0.26 11.25 18.24
N LEU A 86 0.69 10.92 19.44
CA LEU A 86 1.94 10.19 19.68
C LEU A 86 1.89 8.79 19.04
N ILE A 87 0.80 8.04 19.25
CA ILE A 87 0.59 6.73 18.62
C ILE A 87 0.61 6.88 17.08
N THR A 88 -0.13 7.84 16.54
CA THR A 88 -0.15 8.15 15.11
C THR A 88 1.27 8.36 14.57
N SER A 89 2.05 9.20 15.24
CA SER A 89 3.43 9.52 14.85
C SER A 89 4.33 8.28 14.86
N GLN A 90 4.22 7.42 15.85
CA GLN A 90 4.98 6.17 15.90
C GLN A 90 4.58 5.21 14.78
N VAL A 91 3.30 5.04 14.53
CA VAL A 91 2.78 4.15 13.48
C VAL A 91 3.22 4.63 12.10
N VAL A 92 3.10 5.92 11.78
CA VAL A 92 3.54 6.44 10.46
C VAL A 92 5.04 6.27 10.23
N ILE A 93 5.87 6.44 11.27
CA ILE A 93 7.32 6.25 11.15
C ILE A 93 7.65 4.78 10.84
N ILE A 94 7.08 3.85 11.61
CA ILE A 94 7.30 2.41 11.41
C ILE A 94 6.84 2.00 10.00
N HIS A 95 5.65 2.43 9.60
CA HIS A 95 5.09 2.11 8.27
C HIS A 95 5.87 2.80 7.14
N ALA A 96 6.41 4.00 7.35
CA ALA A 96 7.25 4.65 6.36
C ALA A 96 8.55 3.86 6.09
N ILE A 97 9.19 3.37 7.15
CA ILE A 97 10.41 2.56 7.02
C ILE A 97 10.11 1.26 6.25
N VAL A 98 9.11 0.49 6.70
CA VAL A 98 8.73 -0.78 6.06
C VAL A 98 8.13 -0.55 4.68
N GLY A 99 7.25 0.43 4.55
CA GLY A 99 6.54 0.74 3.31
C GLY A 99 7.44 1.14 2.15
N THR A 100 8.62 1.71 2.43
CA THR A 100 9.57 2.10 1.38
C THR A 100 10.03 0.91 0.53
N ILE A 101 10.10 -0.29 1.08
CA ILE A 101 10.53 -1.49 0.34
C ILE A 101 9.37 -2.28 -0.28
N ILE A 102 8.12 -2.01 0.07
CA ILE A 102 6.96 -2.76 -0.44
C ILE A 102 6.86 -2.76 -1.97
N PRO A 103 7.04 -1.64 -2.70
CA PRO A 103 7.00 -1.66 -4.16
C PRO A 103 8.02 -2.61 -4.78
N LEU A 104 9.22 -2.70 -4.20
CA LEU A 104 10.24 -3.65 -4.63
C LEU A 104 9.80 -5.09 -4.38
N ILE A 105 9.29 -5.40 -3.19
CA ILE A 105 8.79 -6.74 -2.84
C ILE A 105 7.69 -7.17 -3.82
N MET A 106 6.75 -6.26 -4.14
CA MET A 106 5.68 -6.54 -5.11
C MET A 106 6.23 -6.95 -6.47
N VAL A 107 7.23 -6.24 -7.00
CA VAL A 107 7.84 -6.57 -8.30
C VAL A 107 8.67 -7.84 -8.22
N LEU A 108 9.43 -8.03 -7.15
CA LEU A 108 10.18 -9.27 -6.93
C LEU A 108 9.27 -10.51 -6.92
N MET A 109 8.13 -10.42 -6.25
CA MET A 109 7.14 -11.51 -6.24
C MET A 109 6.52 -11.72 -7.62
N LEU A 110 6.19 -10.65 -8.35
CA LEU A 110 5.68 -10.76 -9.72
C LEU A 110 6.67 -11.48 -10.63
N THR A 111 7.92 -11.03 -10.67
CA THR A 111 8.93 -11.62 -11.56
C THR A 111 9.28 -13.05 -11.19
N ARG A 112 9.24 -13.38 -9.89
CA ARG A 112 9.58 -14.72 -9.40
C ARG A 112 8.49 -15.74 -9.64
N PHE A 113 7.24 -15.37 -9.41
CA PHE A 113 6.12 -16.32 -9.45
C PHE A 113 5.37 -16.29 -10.77
N PHE A 114 5.28 -15.14 -11.42
CA PHE A 114 4.45 -14.93 -12.61
C PHE A 114 5.25 -14.49 -13.85
N GLY A 115 6.50 -14.04 -13.69
CA GLY A 115 7.35 -13.67 -14.81
C GLY A 115 7.76 -14.89 -15.66
N GLN A 116 7.96 -14.69 -16.95
CA GLN A 116 8.38 -15.74 -17.88
C GLN A 116 9.67 -16.45 -17.43
N GLU A 117 10.64 -15.70 -16.95
CA GLU A 117 11.93 -16.23 -16.49
C GLU A 117 11.92 -16.77 -15.05
N LYS A 118 10.83 -16.54 -14.29
CA LYS A 118 10.70 -16.90 -12.86
C LYS A 118 11.91 -16.48 -12.02
N SER A 119 12.42 -15.27 -12.26
CA SER A 119 13.72 -14.81 -11.76
C SER A 119 13.59 -13.67 -10.75
N TRP A 120 14.22 -13.82 -9.58
CA TRP A 120 14.41 -12.71 -8.64
C TRP A 120 15.26 -11.58 -9.24
N LYS A 121 16.29 -11.96 -10.04
CA LYS A 121 17.22 -11.01 -10.66
C LYS A 121 16.52 -10.05 -11.62
N ALA A 122 15.52 -10.54 -12.35
CA ALA A 122 14.72 -9.69 -13.24
C ALA A 122 13.97 -8.60 -12.46
N GLY A 123 13.47 -8.93 -11.26
CA GLY A 123 12.79 -7.96 -10.39
C GLY A 123 13.73 -6.89 -9.82
N PHE A 124 15.00 -7.20 -9.59
CA PHE A 124 15.97 -6.20 -9.11
C PHE A 124 16.32 -5.12 -10.14
N ALA A 125 16.03 -5.31 -11.42
CA ALA A 125 16.23 -4.29 -12.44
C ALA A 125 15.45 -3.00 -12.14
N ILE A 126 14.32 -3.08 -11.43
CA ILE A 126 13.49 -1.91 -11.06
C ILE A 126 13.89 -1.29 -9.70
N LEU A 127 14.89 -1.81 -9.00
CA LEU A 127 15.26 -1.41 -7.65
C LEU A 127 15.30 0.12 -7.45
N PRO A 128 16.02 0.91 -8.29
CA PRO A 128 16.09 2.36 -8.08
C PRO A 128 14.72 3.03 -8.16
N PHE A 129 13.91 2.65 -9.15
CA PHE A 129 12.57 3.21 -9.35
C PHE A 129 11.59 2.74 -8.26
N ALA A 130 11.69 1.50 -7.81
CA ALA A 130 10.82 0.97 -6.75
C ALA A 130 11.09 1.65 -5.41
N LEU A 131 12.37 1.84 -5.04
CA LEU A 131 12.72 2.59 -3.83
C LEU A 131 12.33 4.06 -3.93
N PHE A 132 12.54 4.69 -5.08
CA PHE A 132 12.06 6.05 -5.32
C PHE A 132 10.55 6.15 -5.16
N ALA A 133 9.78 5.22 -5.71
CA ALA A 133 8.33 5.18 -5.53
C ALA A 133 7.93 5.00 -4.05
N GLY A 134 8.67 4.14 -3.32
CA GLY A 134 8.50 3.96 -1.89
C GLY A 134 8.68 5.27 -1.13
N VAL A 135 9.80 5.96 -1.34
CA VAL A 135 10.12 7.24 -0.68
C VAL A 135 9.12 8.33 -1.07
N ALA A 136 8.71 8.39 -2.34
CA ALA A 136 7.72 9.36 -2.83
C ALA A 136 6.35 9.23 -2.15
N PHE A 137 6.01 8.05 -1.67
CA PHE A 137 4.83 7.81 -0.83
C PHE A 137 5.11 8.08 0.65
N THR A 138 6.18 7.48 1.20
CA THR A 138 6.38 7.39 2.64
C THR A 138 6.77 8.72 3.27
N ILE A 139 7.43 9.64 2.54
CA ILE A 139 7.72 10.99 3.04
C ILE A 139 6.43 11.79 3.28
N PRO A 140 5.55 12.04 2.29
CA PRO A 140 4.31 12.75 2.54
C PRO A 140 3.37 12.01 3.48
N TYR A 141 3.36 10.68 3.47
CA TYR A 141 2.62 9.85 4.41
C TYR A 141 3.05 10.11 5.87
N ALA A 142 4.35 10.05 6.16
CA ALA A 142 4.86 10.33 7.50
C ALA A 142 4.66 11.79 7.90
N ALA A 143 4.95 12.73 7.01
CA ALA A 143 4.78 14.16 7.27
C ALA A 143 3.33 14.49 7.62
N THR A 144 2.36 13.96 6.88
CA THR A 144 0.93 14.22 7.14
C THR A 144 0.46 13.58 8.45
N GLY A 145 0.88 12.38 8.79
CA GLY A 145 0.51 11.75 10.06
C GLY A 145 1.10 12.46 11.28
N ILE A 146 2.32 12.98 11.16
CA ILE A 146 2.96 13.74 12.25
C ILE A 146 2.35 15.13 12.41
N LEU A 147 1.99 15.80 11.31
CA LEU A 147 1.59 17.22 11.32
C LEU A 147 0.08 17.42 11.33
N LEU A 148 -0.70 16.51 10.70
CA LEU A 148 -2.13 16.70 10.48
C LEU A 148 -3.02 15.67 11.20
N GLY A 149 -2.43 14.57 11.69
CA GLY A 149 -3.18 13.54 12.38
C GLY A 149 -3.43 12.27 11.55
N PRO A 150 -4.23 11.33 12.07
CA PRO A 150 -4.38 9.98 11.50
C PRO A 150 -5.25 9.92 10.24
N GLU A 151 -6.02 10.96 9.91
CA GLU A 151 -6.99 10.92 8.82
C GLU A 151 -6.35 10.95 7.43
N PHE A 152 -5.19 11.59 7.30
CA PHE A 152 -4.64 11.99 5.99
C PHE A 152 -3.47 11.15 5.45
N PRO A 153 -2.70 10.39 6.25
CA PRO A 153 -1.45 9.80 5.79
C PRO A 153 -1.58 8.99 4.50
N SER A 154 -2.48 8.02 4.47
CA SER A 154 -2.63 7.11 3.32
C SER A 154 -3.18 7.82 2.08
N MET A 155 -4.11 8.76 2.25
CA MET A 155 -4.69 9.50 1.14
C MET A 155 -3.68 10.46 0.52
N LEU A 156 -3.09 11.34 1.32
CA LEU A 156 -2.15 12.35 0.81
C LEU A 156 -0.84 11.72 0.36
N GLY A 157 -0.34 10.72 1.11
CA GLY A 157 0.82 9.93 0.67
C GLY A 157 0.58 9.28 -0.69
N GLY A 158 -0.60 8.66 -0.87
CA GLY A 158 -0.99 8.03 -2.13
C GLY A 158 -1.10 9.03 -3.29
N LEU A 159 -1.81 10.15 -3.11
CA LEU A 159 -1.99 11.16 -4.16
C LEU A 159 -0.69 11.86 -4.55
N VAL A 160 0.07 12.34 -3.57
CA VAL A 160 1.34 13.03 -3.80
C VAL A 160 2.35 12.07 -4.44
N GLY A 161 2.48 10.85 -3.87
CA GLY A 161 3.33 9.82 -4.43
C GLY A 161 2.95 9.46 -5.87
N LEU A 162 1.65 9.33 -6.16
CA LEU A 162 1.16 9.05 -7.52
C LEU A 162 1.54 10.16 -8.50
N ALA A 163 1.38 11.42 -8.12
CA ALA A 163 1.76 12.56 -8.95
C ALA A 163 3.27 12.59 -9.24
N ILE A 164 4.10 12.38 -8.20
CA ILE A 164 5.56 12.35 -8.32
C ILE A 164 6.01 11.19 -9.22
N VAL A 165 5.55 9.98 -8.93
CA VAL A 165 6.01 8.75 -9.62
C VAL A 165 5.52 8.69 -11.06
N THR A 166 4.29 9.14 -11.35
CA THR A 166 3.81 9.21 -12.74
C THR A 166 4.58 10.24 -13.55
N THR A 167 4.93 11.37 -12.95
CA THR A 167 5.77 12.38 -13.59
C THR A 167 7.17 11.85 -13.87
N ALA A 168 7.80 11.20 -12.88
CA ALA A 168 9.11 10.58 -13.03
C ALA A 168 9.12 9.51 -14.12
N ALA A 169 8.08 8.65 -14.17
CA ALA A 169 7.94 7.63 -15.20
C ALA A 169 7.81 8.24 -16.61
N ARG A 170 7.03 9.32 -16.77
CA ARG A 170 6.92 10.04 -18.05
C ARG A 170 8.23 10.67 -18.52
N LEU A 171 9.08 11.07 -17.57
CA LEU A 171 10.40 11.64 -17.84
C LEU A 171 11.49 10.56 -17.95
N ASN A 172 11.15 9.28 -17.88
CA ASN A 172 12.10 8.16 -17.85
C ASN A 172 13.13 8.26 -16.71
N PHE A 173 12.78 8.91 -15.60
CA PHE A 173 13.65 9.04 -14.44
C PHE A 173 13.70 7.74 -13.65
N LEU A 174 14.88 7.17 -13.47
CA LEU A 174 15.15 5.90 -12.77
C LEU A 174 14.40 4.67 -13.33
N THR A 175 13.73 4.79 -14.48
CA THR A 175 13.04 3.67 -15.11
C THR A 175 14.05 2.61 -15.58
N PRO A 176 13.72 1.30 -15.45
CA PRO A 176 14.64 0.23 -15.86
C PRO A 176 14.83 0.23 -17.39
N LYS A 177 16.04 -0.09 -17.83
CA LYS A 177 16.34 -0.25 -19.26
C LYS A 177 15.91 -1.62 -19.80
N THR A 178 15.83 -2.61 -18.92
CA THR A 178 15.36 -3.96 -19.24
C THR A 178 13.98 -4.17 -18.65
N THR A 179 13.09 -4.72 -19.45
CA THR A 179 11.73 -5.07 -19.04
C THR A 179 11.60 -6.58 -18.90
N TRP A 180 10.68 -7.02 -18.09
CA TRP A 180 10.24 -8.40 -17.98
C TRP A 180 8.77 -8.48 -18.41
N ASP A 181 8.31 -9.66 -18.76
CA ASP A 181 6.92 -9.88 -19.15
C ASP A 181 6.37 -11.15 -18.51
N PHE A 182 5.06 -11.28 -18.52
CA PHE A 182 4.40 -12.54 -18.21
C PHE A 182 4.62 -13.54 -19.36
N ALA A 183 4.54 -14.84 -19.04
CA ALA A 183 4.40 -15.84 -20.08
C ALA A 183 3.15 -15.55 -20.93
N PRO A 184 3.11 -15.99 -22.20
CA PRO A 184 1.92 -15.85 -23.03
C PRO A 184 0.67 -16.40 -22.32
N ALA A 185 -0.47 -15.70 -22.43
CA ALA A 185 -1.69 -16.07 -21.70
C ALA A 185 -2.16 -17.53 -21.94
N LYS A 186 -1.83 -18.10 -23.10
CA LYS A 186 -2.11 -19.51 -23.44
C LYS A 186 -1.33 -20.51 -22.60
N GLU A 187 -0.23 -20.08 -22.01
CA GLU A 187 0.66 -20.90 -21.18
C GLU A 187 0.39 -20.73 -19.68
N TRP A 188 -0.56 -19.87 -19.31
CA TRP A 188 -0.89 -19.66 -17.91
C TRP A 188 -1.55 -20.91 -17.31
N PRO A 189 -1.11 -21.34 -16.12
CA PRO A 189 -1.81 -22.38 -15.38
C PRO A 189 -3.25 -21.95 -15.08
N SER A 190 -4.17 -22.91 -15.01
CA SER A 190 -5.59 -22.64 -14.70
C SER A 190 -5.76 -21.85 -13.39
N GLU A 191 -4.89 -22.10 -12.41
CA GLU A 191 -4.87 -21.43 -11.11
C GLU A 191 -4.60 -19.91 -11.23
N TRP A 192 -3.91 -19.46 -12.31
CA TRP A 192 -3.63 -18.04 -12.52
C TRP A 192 -4.80 -17.27 -13.12
N ILE A 193 -5.72 -17.96 -13.79
CA ILE A 193 -6.82 -17.35 -14.54
C ILE A 193 -8.02 -17.09 -13.63
N GLY A 194 -8.21 -17.93 -12.61
CA GLY A 194 -9.40 -17.93 -11.77
C GLY A 194 -10.63 -18.39 -12.56
N SER A 195 -11.40 -19.31 -12.03
CA SER A 195 -12.70 -19.69 -12.58
C SER A 195 -13.80 -19.10 -11.70
N ILE A 196 -14.47 -18.06 -12.15
CA ILE A 196 -15.79 -17.73 -11.63
C ILE A 196 -16.78 -18.58 -12.43
N GLU A 197 -17.09 -19.77 -11.95
CA GLU A 197 -18.28 -20.48 -12.41
C GLU A 197 -19.50 -19.72 -11.87
N MET A 198 -20.05 -18.81 -12.67
CA MET A 198 -21.40 -18.35 -12.42
C MET A 198 -22.35 -19.49 -12.74
N LYS A 199 -22.78 -20.23 -11.72
CA LYS A 199 -24.02 -21.03 -11.84
C LYS A 199 -25.15 -20.00 -11.87
N LEU A 200 -25.65 -19.73 -13.07
CA LEU A 200 -26.95 -19.10 -13.26
C LEU A 200 -27.99 -20.20 -12.97
N ASP A 201 -28.60 -20.18 -11.79
CA ASP A 201 -29.80 -20.94 -11.49
C ASP A 201 -30.99 -20.38 -12.29
#